data_629c28eac6260848701be8e26d1142f7
#
_entry.id   629c28eac6260848701be8e26d1142f7
#
_cell.length_a   1.000
_cell.length_b   1.000
_cell.length_c   1.000
_cell.angle_alpha   90.00
_cell.angle_beta   90.00
_cell.angle_gamma   90.00
#
_symmetry.space_group_name_H-M   'P 1'
#
loop_
_entity.id
_entity.type
_entity.pdbx_description
1 polymer ?
#
loop_
_entity_poly.entity_id
_entity_poly.type
_entity_poly.pdbx_seq_one_letter_code
_entity_poly.pdbx_strand_id
1 'polypeptide(L)'
;MNIFQRLLISTSSLKKMSALRFEHPNKTIGYVSLLTFLSLLPAMFFMIFTILSGYHISIHQLSDKNTDFYIQDFKLYDESATNNPLTLSTKYTNFIFDPLKTSQDIAKNPPSHAVGFLHDGLFITTNGRLQTYSYELLSWEDLNKKQMLSKLTDFKSFLIIFIPFSITVLYVLTAGLKFIQITCFALIGKIITYFLKKNLSYKHLWVLSAYSTTPMTLIFMVLSIFPSLSYQYTSLYWIGTILVYTLTIHLIPSRKKTNKKTPLQL
;
A
#
# COMPACT_ATOMS: atom_id res chain seq x y z
N MET A 1 10.06 19.13 21.03
CA MET A 1 8.93 19.15 20.09
C MET A 1 8.30 17.78 20.02
N ASN A 2 6.98 17.73 20.06
CA ASN A 2 6.22 16.49 19.90
C ASN A 2 6.17 16.08 18.41
N ILE A 3 5.94 14.80 18.11
CA ILE A 3 5.93 14.24 16.75
C ILE A 3 4.84 14.88 15.87
N PHE A 4 3.66 15.14 16.43
CA PHE A 4 2.56 15.82 15.74
C PHE A 4 2.88 17.30 15.40
N GLN A 5 3.60 18.00 16.26
CA GLN A 5 4.08 19.37 15.96
C GLN A 5 5.04 19.38 14.77
N ARG A 6 5.91 18.36 14.64
CA ARG A 6 6.80 18.22 13.48
C ARG A 6 6.02 17.98 12.21
N LEU A 7 5.00 17.13 12.25
CA LEU A 7 4.13 16.86 11.10
C LEU A 7 3.42 18.15 10.65
N LEU A 8 2.87 18.92 11.59
CA LEU A 8 2.22 20.20 11.29
C LEU A 8 3.20 21.22 10.70
N ILE A 9 4.41 21.31 11.25
CA ILE A 9 5.45 22.23 10.76
C ILE A 9 5.89 21.83 9.35
N SER A 10 6.05 20.53 9.09
CA SER A 10 6.49 20.02 7.79
C SER A 10 5.47 20.25 6.66
N THR A 11 4.20 20.45 7.01
CA THR A 11 3.12 20.71 6.05
C THR A 11 2.80 22.20 5.90
N SER A 12 2.94 22.98 6.98
CA SER A 12 2.42 24.36 7.02
C SER A 12 3.46 25.42 6.69
N SER A 13 4.77 25.17 6.87
CA SER A 13 5.78 26.22 6.71
C SER A 13 7.17 25.70 6.33
N LEU A 14 7.58 25.93 5.09
CA LEU A 14 8.91 25.61 4.58
C LEU A 14 10.03 26.28 5.41
N LYS A 15 9.80 27.52 5.89
CA LYS A 15 10.76 28.24 6.72
C LYS A 15 10.97 27.59 8.07
N LYS A 16 9.89 27.17 8.74
CA LYS A 16 10.00 26.42 10.01
C LYS A 16 10.58 25.02 9.78
N MET A 17 10.21 24.36 8.67
CA MET A 17 10.77 23.07 8.29
C MET A 17 12.28 23.14 8.09
N SER A 18 12.83 24.23 7.53
CA SER A 18 14.26 24.40 7.36
C SER A 18 15.03 24.38 8.70
N ALA A 19 14.40 24.74 9.80
CA ALA A 19 14.99 24.69 11.14
C ALA A 19 15.07 23.25 11.70
N LEU A 20 14.21 22.34 11.23
CA LEU A 20 14.21 20.93 11.66
C LEU A 20 15.50 20.18 11.28
N ARG A 21 16.35 20.73 10.40
CA ARG A 21 17.66 20.14 10.05
C ARG A 21 18.57 19.88 11.24
N PHE A 22 18.35 20.57 12.36
CA PHE A 22 19.12 20.40 13.59
C PHE A 22 18.56 19.31 14.51
N GLU A 23 17.45 18.68 14.16
CA GLU A 23 16.89 17.57 14.93
C GLU A 23 17.83 16.36 14.93
N HIS A 24 17.74 15.58 16.00
CA HIS A 24 18.54 14.38 16.14
C HIS A 24 18.01 13.27 15.21
N PRO A 25 18.88 12.51 14.49
CA PRO A 25 18.45 11.46 13.56
C PRO A 25 17.52 10.42 14.18
N ASN A 26 17.72 10.01 15.43
CA ASN A 26 16.85 9.02 16.09
C ASN A 26 15.39 9.50 16.20
N LYS A 27 15.20 10.80 16.46
CA LYS A 27 13.85 11.40 16.49
C LYS A 27 13.25 11.47 15.08
N THR A 28 14.07 11.66 14.07
CA THR A 28 13.67 11.66 12.66
C THR A 28 13.30 10.25 12.20
N ILE A 29 14.03 9.21 12.64
CA ILE A 29 13.68 7.81 12.36
C ILE A 29 12.29 7.49 12.91
N GLY A 30 12.02 7.80 14.18
CA GLY A 30 10.70 7.59 14.77
C GLY A 30 9.59 8.38 14.05
N TYR A 31 9.88 9.60 13.59
CA TYR A 31 8.97 10.40 12.79
C TYR A 31 8.66 9.74 11.44
N VAL A 32 9.67 9.28 10.72
CA VAL A 32 9.50 8.61 9.41
C VAL A 32 8.71 7.31 9.57
N SER A 33 8.99 6.53 10.62
CA SER A 33 8.24 5.30 10.92
C SER A 33 6.77 5.58 11.17
N LEU A 34 6.44 6.61 11.95
CA LEU A 34 5.05 7.03 12.16
C LEU A 34 4.40 7.54 10.87
N LEU A 35 5.11 8.37 10.09
CA LEU A 35 4.60 8.89 8.81
C LEU A 35 4.31 7.76 7.83
N THR A 36 5.18 6.76 7.77
CA THR A 36 4.98 5.56 6.93
C THR A 36 3.77 4.76 7.39
N PHE A 37 3.63 4.53 8.69
CA PHE A 37 2.46 3.86 9.26
C PHE A 37 1.18 4.60 8.90
N LEU A 38 1.14 5.92 9.11
CA LEU A 38 -0.01 6.75 8.77
C LEU A 38 -0.37 6.68 7.28
N SER A 39 0.65 6.72 6.41
CA SER A 39 0.45 6.66 4.95
C SER A 39 -0.10 5.31 4.46
N LEU A 40 0.10 4.23 5.21
CA LEU A 40 -0.40 2.90 4.88
C LEU A 40 -1.84 2.65 5.35
N LEU A 41 -2.39 3.47 6.26
CA LEU A 41 -3.73 3.25 6.82
C LEU A 41 -4.82 3.05 5.75
N PRO A 42 -4.92 3.87 4.69
CA PRO A 42 -5.93 3.64 3.65
C PRO A 42 -5.76 2.29 2.96
N ALA A 43 -4.52 1.92 2.59
CA ALA A 43 -4.24 0.65 1.93
C ALA A 43 -4.55 -0.55 2.83
N MET A 44 -4.21 -0.47 4.12
CA MET A 44 -4.55 -1.49 5.13
C MET A 44 -6.07 -1.62 5.26
N PHE A 45 -6.80 -0.51 5.34
CA PHE A 45 -8.25 -0.52 5.44
C PHE A 45 -8.89 -1.20 4.23
N PHE A 46 -8.48 -0.83 3.01
CA PHE A 46 -8.98 -1.45 1.78
C PHE A 46 -8.65 -2.94 1.73
N MET A 47 -7.43 -3.33 2.10
CA MET A 47 -7.02 -4.73 2.12
C MET A 47 -7.90 -5.55 3.08
N ILE A 48 -8.06 -5.10 4.32
CA ILE A 48 -8.88 -5.78 5.34
C ILE A 48 -10.34 -5.87 4.86
N PHE A 49 -10.88 -4.75 4.38
CA PHE A 49 -12.25 -4.68 3.92
C PHE A 49 -12.50 -5.63 2.74
N THR A 50 -11.60 -5.68 1.75
CA THR A 50 -11.72 -6.56 0.59
C THR A 50 -11.68 -8.03 0.99
N ILE A 51 -10.74 -8.42 1.86
CA ILE A 51 -10.61 -9.81 2.34
C ILE A 51 -11.86 -10.23 3.12
N LEU A 52 -12.29 -9.41 4.10
CA LEU A 52 -13.45 -9.74 4.93
C LEU A 52 -14.76 -9.75 4.13
N SER A 53 -14.94 -8.77 3.24
CA SER A 53 -16.13 -8.73 2.38
C SER A 53 -16.19 -9.93 1.45
N GLY A 54 -15.07 -10.28 0.80
CA GLY A 54 -14.97 -11.47 -0.04
C GLY A 54 -15.30 -12.75 0.73
N TYR A 55 -14.76 -12.90 1.93
CA TYR A 55 -15.05 -14.03 2.81
C TYR A 55 -16.55 -14.11 3.17
N HIS A 56 -17.15 -13.01 3.64
CA HIS A 56 -18.55 -12.98 4.03
C HIS A 56 -19.50 -13.28 2.86
N ILE A 57 -19.23 -12.70 1.70
CA ILE A 57 -20.02 -12.94 0.49
C ILE A 57 -19.93 -14.42 0.08
N SER A 58 -18.70 -14.98 0.08
CA SER A 58 -18.49 -16.38 -0.29
C SER A 58 -19.26 -17.33 0.61
N ILE A 59 -19.17 -17.15 1.93
CA ILE A 59 -19.91 -17.99 2.89
C ILE A 59 -21.42 -17.84 2.72
N HIS A 60 -21.93 -16.62 2.63
CA HIS A 60 -23.37 -16.39 2.52
C HIS A 60 -23.96 -17.05 1.28
N GLN A 61 -23.26 -16.93 0.15
CA GLN A 61 -23.72 -17.49 -1.11
C GLN A 61 -23.66 -19.00 -1.17
N LEU A 62 -22.57 -19.57 -0.70
CA LEU A 62 -22.41 -21.01 -0.67
C LEU A 62 -23.30 -21.68 0.41
N SER A 63 -23.79 -20.91 1.38
CA SER A 63 -24.75 -21.40 2.40
C SER A 63 -26.18 -21.38 1.91
N ASP A 64 -26.50 -20.73 0.76
CA ASP A 64 -27.85 -20.68 0.26
C ASP A 64 -28.37 -22.09 -0.06
N LYS A 65 -29.62 -22.37 0.35
CA LYS A 65 -30.26 -23.70 0.21
C LYS A 65 -30.46 -24.12 -1.24
N ASN A 66 -30.46 -23.18 -2.14
CA ASN A 66 -30.73 -23.42 -3.58
C ASN A 66 -29.45 -23.79 -4.37
N THR A 67 -28.28 -23.76 -3.76
CA THR A 67 -27.03 -24.14 -4.41
C THR A 67 -26.54 -25.45 -3.81
N ASP A 68 -26.71 -26.56 -4.46
CA ASP A 68 -26.05 -27.81 -4.12
C ASP A 68 -24.95 -28.09 -5.14
N PHE A 69 -23.73 -28.28 -4.63
CA PHE A 69 -22.55 -28.49 -5.46
C PHE A 69 -21.57 -29.44 -4.74
N TYR A 70 -20.74 -30.06 -5.53
CA TYR A 70 -19.64 -30.90 -5.04
C TYR A 70 -18.41 -30.71 -5.92
N ILE A 71 -17.26 -31.01 -5.34
CA ILE A 71 -15.98 -31.08 -6.06
C ILE A 71 -15.63 -32.58 -6.13
N GLN A 72 -15.36 -33.07 -7.34
CA GLN A 72 -14.89 -34.42 -7.59
C GLN A 72 -13.78 -34.35 -8.65
N ASP A 73 -12.71 -35.14 -8.47
CA ASP A 73 -11.54 -35.13 -9.35
C ASP A 73 -10.99 -33.70 -9.61
N PHE A 74 -10.93 -32.87 -8.57
CA PHE A 74 -10.50 -31.46 -8.63
C PHE A 74 -11.35 -30.59 -9.57
N LYS A 75 -12.60 -30.92 -9.80
CA LYS A 75 -13.55 -30.16 -10.61
C LYS A 75 -14.83 -29.89 -9.86
N LEU A 76 -15.35 -28.68 -10.04
CA LEU A 76 -16.60 -28.25 -9.43
C LEU A 76 -17.78 -28.66 -10.32
N TYR A 77 -18.78 -29.28 -9.71
CA TYR A 77 -20.04 -29.66 -10.34
C TYR A 77 -21.21 -29.05 -9.57
N ASP A 78 -22.24 -28.64 -10.30
CA ASP A 78 -23.53 -28.20 -9.76
C ASP A 78 -24.48 -29.38 -9.73
N GLU A 79 -25.04 -29.70 -8.57
CA GLU A 79 -26.04 -30.74 -8.40
C GLU A 79 -27.46 -30.20 -8.59
N SER A 80 -27.64 -28.87 -8.53
CA SER A 80 -28.91 -28.21 -8.81
C SER A 80 -29.18 -28.22 -10.32
N ALA A 81 -30.31 -28.80 -10.74
CA ALA A 81 -30.70 -28.96 -12.16
C ALA A 81 -30.81 -27.63 -12.95
N THR A 82 -30.48 -26.53 -12.38
CA THR A 82 -30.65 -25.20 -12.97
C THR A 82 -29.46 -24.70 -13.80
N ASN A 83 -28.28 -25.27 -13.65
CA ASN A 83 -27.01 -24.87 -14.36
C ASN A 83 -26.85 -23.33 -14.56
N ASN A 84 -27.45 -22.54 -13.69
CA ASN A 84 -27.44 -21.09 -13.83
C ASN A 84 -26.22 -20.53 -13.07
N PRO A 85 -25.34 -19.79 -13.74
CA PRO A 85 -24.24 -19.11 -13.06
C PRO A 85 -24.82 -18.10 -12.07
N LEU A 86 -24.37 -18.18 -10.82
CA LEU A 86 -24.69 -17.21 -9.79
C LEU A 86 -23.69 -16.06 -9.86
N THR A 87 -24.17 -14.89 -10.25
CA THR A 87 -23.35 -13.67 -10.21
C THR A 87 -23.99 -12.66 -9.29
N LEU A 88 -23.26 -12.28 -8.25
CA LEU A 88 -23.67 -11.23 -7.32
C LEU A 88 -22.71 -10.09 -7.39
N SER A 89 -23.25 -8.94 -7.69
CA SER A 89 -22.50 -7.69 -7.74
C SER A 89 -22.72 -6.91 -6.46
N THR A 90 -21.65 -6.63 -5.74
CA THR A 90 -21.62 -5.63 -4.68
C THR A 90 -20.95 -4.37 -5.18
N LYS A 91 -21.03 -3.29 -4.41
CA LYS A 91 -20.39 -2.01 -4.75
C LYS A 91 -18.86 -2.13 -5.00
N TYR A 92 -18.20 -3.14 -4.44
CA TYR A 92 -16.74 -3.24 -4.42
C TYR A 92 -16.18 -4.52 -5.04
N THR A 93 -16.98 -5.60 -5.11
CA THR A 93 -16.52 -6.90 -5.59
C THR A 93 -17.69 -7.69 -6.14
N ASN A 94 -17.47 -8.39 -7.23
CA ASN A 94 -18.42 -9.34 -7.79
C ASN A 94 -18.08 -10.75 -7.27
N PHE A 95 -19.09 -11.48 -6.85
CA PHE A 95 -18.98 -12.91 -6.58
C PHE A 95 -19.52 -13.68 -7.79
N ILE A 96 -18.76 -14.63 -8.32
CA ILE A 96 -19.15 -15.43 -9.47
C ILE A 96 -18.99 -16.91 -9.07
N PHE A 97 -20.10 -17.64 -9.15
CA PHE A 97 -20.11 -19.10 -9.04
C PHE A 97 -20.57 -19.65 -10.39
N ASP A 98 -19.66 -20.25 -11.12
CA ASP A 98 -19.94 -20.73 -12.48
C ASP A 98 -19.20 -22.06 -12.73
N PRO A 99 -19.84 -23.19 -12.44
CA PRO A 99 -19.25 -24.53 -12.63
C PRO A 99 -19.06 -24.91 -14.10
N LEU A 100 -19.56 -24.14 -15.06
CA LEU A 100 -19.41 -24.39 -16.48
C LEU A 100 -18.21 -23.67 -17.09
N LYS A 101 -17.76 -22.56 -16.47
CA LYS A 101 -16.61 -21.79 -16.95
C LYS A 101 -15.31 -22.23 -16.32
N THR A 102 -14.26 -22.12 -17.11
CA THR A 102 -12.89 -22.37 -16.67
C THR A 102 -12.13 -21.06 -16.42
N SER A 103 -11.00 -21.15 -15.75
CA SER A 103 -10.09 -20.04 -15.56
C SER A 103 -9.64 -19.38 -16.88
N GLN A 104 -9.55 -20.17 -17.97
CA GLN A 104 -9.20 -19.66 -19.30
C GLN A 104 -10.32 -18.79 -19.90
N ASP A 105 -11.57 -19.08 -19.60
CA ASP A 105 -12.70 -18.30 -20.10
C ASP A 105 -12.77 -16.92 -19.42
N ILE A 106 -12.52 -16.88 -18.13
CA ILE A 106 -12.43 -15.62 -17.39
C ILE A 106 -11.19 -14.80 -17.80
N ALA A 107 -10.09 -15.47 -18.16
CA ALA A 107 -8.87 -14.79 -18.61
C ALA A 107 -9.04 -13.99 -19.90
N LYS A 108 -10.00 -14.37 -20.77
CA LYS A 108 -10.31 -13.63 -22.01
C LYS A 108 -10.90 -12.25 -21.74
N ASN A 109 -11.70 -12.10 -20.69
CA ASN A 109 -12.30 -10.83 -20.28
C ASN A 109 -12.46 -10.76 -18.76
N PRO A 110 -11.35 -10.51 -18.03
CA PRO A 110 -11.37 -10.54 -16.59
C PRO A 110 -12.16 -9.35 -16.02
N PRO A 111 -13.08 -9.57 -15.09
CA PRO A 111 -13.78 -8.49 -14.40
C PRO A 111 -12.79 -7.66 -13.57
N SER A 112 -13.10 -6.38 -13.36
CA SER A 112 -12.18 -5.48 -12.64
C SER A 112 -11.90 -5.94 -11.20
N HIS A 113 -12.95 -6.35 -10.48
CA HIS A 113 -12.86 -6.86 -9.11
C HIS A 113 -13.88 -7.98 -8.96
N ALA A 114 -13.40 -9.21 -8.83
CA ALA A 114 -14.24 -10.36 -8.58
C ALA A 114 -13.49 -11.46 -7.83
N VAL A 115 -14.25 -12.26 -7.13
CA VAL A 115 -13.82 -13.52 -6.54
C VAL A 115 -14.86 -14.57 -6.89
N GLY A 116 -14.43 -15.79 -7.17
CA GLY A 116 -15.41 -16.83 -7.48
C GLY A 116 -14.84 -18.22 -7.64
N PHE A 117 -15.78 -19.13 -7.85
CA PHE A 117 -15.56 -20.55 -8.03
C PHE A 117 -15.90 -20.93 -9.46
N LEU A 118 -14.96 -21.56 -10.14
CA LEU A 118 -15.10 -22.03 -11.51
C LEU A 118 -14.98 -23.56 -11.53
N HIS A 119 -15.19 -24.14 -12.71
CA HIS A 119 -15.07 -25.58 -12.90
C HIS A 119 -13.69 -26.14 -12.45
N ASP A 120 -12.60 -25.42 -12.74
CA ASP A 120 -11.21 -25.84 -12.55
C ASP A 120 -10.50 -25.22 -11.33
N GLY A 121 -11.15 -24.32 -10.60
CA GLY A 121 -10.52 -23.66 -9.44
C GLY A 121 -11.20 -22.40 -8.95
N LEU A 122 -10.54 -21.77 -8.01
CA LEU A 122 -10.88 -20.44 -7.51
C LEU A 122 -10.21 -19.38 -8.37
N PHE A 123 -10.87 -18.23 -8.52
CA PHE A 123 -10.22 -17.06 -9.08
C PHE A 123 -10.44 -15.81 -8.23
N ILE A 124 -9.47 -14.91 -8.31
CA ILE A 124 -9.52 -13.56 -7.73
C ILE A 124 -9.07 -12.58 -8.80
N THR A 125 -9.86 -11.54 -9.06
CA THR A 125 -9.43 -10.45 -9.92
C THR A 125 -9.34 -9.14 -9.14
N THR A 126 -8.24 -8.43 -9.34
CA THR A 126 -8.01 -7.12 -8.76
C THR A 126 -7.45 -6.20 -9.84
N ASN A 127 -8.16 -5.10 -10.14
CA ASN A 127 -7.79 -4.18 -11.23
C ASN A 127 -7.61 -4.90 -12.59
N GLY A 128 -8.45 -5.89 -12.89
CA GLY A 128 -8.36 -6.69 -14.11
C GLY A 128 -7.21 -7.70 -14.15
N ARG A 129 -6.42 -7.82 -13.09
CA ARG A 129 -5.39 -8.87 -12.97
C ARG A 129 -6.03 -10.13 -12.39
N LEU A 130 -6.01 -11.20 -13.17
CA LEU A 130 -6.54 -12.51 -12.80
C LEU A 130 -5.48 -13.32 -12.06
N GLN A 131 -5.87 -13.88 -10.93
CA GLN A 131 -5.13 -14.92 -10.20
C GLN A 131 -6.05 -16.12 -10.05
N THR A 132 -5.56 -17.31 -10.40
CA THR A 132 -6.31 -18.57 -10.34
C THR A 132 -5.60 -19.56 -9.43
N TYR A 133 -6.39 -20.31 -8.68
CA TYR A 133 -5.91 -21.34 -7.77
C TYR A 133 -6.68 -22.62 -8.08
N SER A 134 -6.02 -23.64 -8.64
CA SER A 134 -6.66 -24.92 -8.93
C SER A 134 -7.08 -25.62 -7.65
N TYR A 135 -8.14 -26.43 -7.71
CA TYR A 135 -8.56 -27.24 -6.56
C TYR A 135 -7.51 -28.27 -6.18
N GLU A 136 -6.69 -28.72 -7.11
CA GLU A 136 -5.53 -29.58 -6.86
C GLU A 136 -4.51 -28.89 -5.92
N LEU A 137 -4.17 -27.63 -6.20
CA LEU A 137 -3.26 -26.83 -5.35
C LEU A 137 -3.82 -26.67 -3.92
N LEU A 138 -5.14 -26.62 -3.79
CA LEU A 138 -5.83 -26.49 -2.51
C LEU A 138 -6.06 -27.84 -1.81
N SER A 139 -5.70 -28.96 -2.48
CA SER A 139 -6.00 -30.32 -2.01
C SER A 139 -7.51 -30.54 -1.77
N TRP A 140 -8.34 -30.04 -2.68
CA TRP A 140 -9.79 -30.17 -2.67
C TRP A 140 -10.22 -31.19 -3.72
N GLU A 141 -9.96 -32.47 -3.44
CA GLU A 141 -10.19 -33.58 -4.39
C GLU A 141 -11.67 -33.99 -4.39
N ASP A 142 -12.19 -34.39 -3.23
CA ASP A 142 -13.58 -34.85 -3.07
C ASP A 142 -14.23 -34.11 -1.91
N LEU A 143 -14.96 -33.06 -2.23
CA LEU A 143 -15.62 -32.21 -1.23
C LEU A 143 -17.07 -31.99 -1.57
N ASN A 144 -17.94 -32.26 -0.62
CA ASN A 144 -19.32 -31.80 -0.69
C ASN A 144 -19.46 -30.37 -0.14
N LYS A 145 -20.57 -29.72 -0.42
CA LYS A 145 -20.92 -28.39 0.06
C LYS A 145 -20.65 -28.17 1.54
N LYS A 146 -21.04 -29.13 2.40
CA LYS A 146 -20.88 -29.03 3.84
C LYS A 146 -19.40 -29.03 4.26
N GLN A 147 -18.59 -29.89 3.66
CA GLN A 147 -17.16 -29.95 3.91
C GLN A 147 -16.45 -28.68 3.40
N MET A 148 -16.87 -28.15 2.26
CA MET A 148 -16.32 -26.90 1.73
C MET A 148 -16.65 -25.71 2.64
N LEU A 149 -17.89 -25.62 3.15
CA LEU A 149 -18.25 -24.60 4.11
C LEU A 149 -17.47 -24.73 5.42
N SER A 150 -17.21 -25.96 5.89
CA SER A 150 -16.33 -26.20 7.04
C SER A 150 -14.92 -25.67 6.79
N LYS A 151 -14.31 -26.03 5.65
CA LYS A 151 -12.98 -25.53 5.28
C LYS A 151 -12.92 -24.00 5.16
N LEU A 152 -13.96 -23.37 4.64
CA LEU A 152 -14.05 -21.92 4.58
C LEU A 152 -14.18 -21.30 5.99
N THR A 153 -14.87 -21.98 6.91
CA THR A 153 -14.98 -21.54 8.30
C THR A 153 -13.63 -21.65 9.02
N ASP A 154 -12.87 -22.72 8.77
CA ASP A 154 -11.51 -22.88 9.30
C ASP A 154 -10.56 -21.82 8.75
N PHE A 155 -10.74 -21.42 7.48
CA PHE A 155 -10.00 -20.32 6.86
C PHE A 155 -10.17 -18.98 7.59
N LYS A 156 -11.30 -18.74 8.24
CA LYS A 156 -11.50 -17.56 9.10
C LYS A 156 -10.46 -17.49 10.21
N SER A 157 -10.17 -18.60 10.86
CA SER A 157 -9.16 -18.66 11.93
C SER A 157 -7.76 -18.36 11.38
N PHE A 158 -7.46 -18.83 10.19
CA PHE A 158 -6.22 -18.48 9.48
C PHE A 158 -6.15 -16.97 9.18
N LEU A 159 -7.24 -16.36 8.70
CA LEU A 159 -7.28 -14.92 8.37
C LEU A 159 -6.98 -14.02 9.59
N ILE A 160 -7.41 -14.42 10.78
CA ILE A 160 -7.16 -13.68 12.03
C ILE A 160 -5.65 -13.52 12.28
N ILE A 161 -4.86 -14.53 11.96
CA ILE A 161 -3.39 -14.50 12.11
C ILE A 161 -2.72 -13.89 10.88
N PHE A 162 -3.20 -14.25 9.70
CA PHE A 162 -2.60 -13.87 8.41
C PHE A 162 -2.70 -12.36 8.14
N ILE A 163 -3.82 -11.71 8.47
CA ILE A 163 -4.02 -10.28 8.24
C ILE A 163 -3.02 -9.43 9.05
N PRO A 164 -2.88 -9.57 10.39
CA PRO A 164 -1.88 -8.81 11.14
C PRO A 164 -0.44 -9.10 10.69
N PHE A 165 -0.13 -10.33 10.35
CA PHE A 165 1.17 -10.72 9.82
C PHE A 165 1.46 -9.99 8.52
N SER A 166 0.54 -10.02 7.55
CA SER A 166 0.67 -9.35 6.26
C SER A 166 0.83 -7.83 6.41
N ILE A 167 0.07 -7.21 7.32
CA ILE A 167 0.18 -5.80 7.66
C ILE A 167 1.58 -5.48 8.19
N THR A 168 2.10 -6.31 9.07
CA THR A 168 3.44 -6.12 9.66
C THR A 168 4.53 -6.21 8.58
N VAL A 169 4.46 -7.23 7.73
CA VAL A 169 5.41 -7.39 6.62
C VAL A 169 5.34 -6.20 5.66
N LEU A 170 4.12 -5.78 5.27
CA LEU A 170 3.90 -4.63 4.39
C LEU A 170 4.48 -3.35 5.00
N TYR A 171 4.27 -3.13 6.30
CA TYR A 171 4.83 -1.97 7.01
C TYR A 171 6.36 -1.98 7.01
N VAL A 172 6.98 -3.10 7.35
CA VAL A 172 8.47 -3.21 7.40
C VAL A 172 9.08 -2.95 6.03
N LEU A 173 8.52 -3.57 4.97
CA LEU A 173 8.99 -3.36 3.60
C LEU A 173 8.83 -1.90 3.16
N THR A 174 7.67 -1.31 3.39
CA THR A 174 7.41 0.09 3.00
C THR A 174 8.28 1.06 3.79
N ALA A 175 8.50 0.82 5.10
CA ALA A 175 9.40 1.62 5.92
C ALA A 175 10.84 1.53 5.42
N GLY A 176 11.33 0.33 5.08
CA GLY A 176 12.64 0.15 4.47
C GLY A 176 12.81 0.94 3.17
N LEU A 177 11.85 0.81 2.25
CA LEU A 177 11.84 1.58 1.00
C LEU A 177 11.80 3.09 1.24
N LYS A 178 11.07 3.55 2.26
CA LYS A 178 10.98 4.96 2.64
C LYS A 178 12.34 5.50 3.13
N PHE A 179 13.08 4.72 3.92
CA PHE A 179 14.43 5.11 4.34
C PHE A 179 15.43 5.17 3.18
N ILE A 180 15.35 4.22 2.25
CA ILE A 180 16.15 4.26 1.01
C ILE A 180 15.82 5.53 0.22
N GLN A 181 14.55 5.85 0.03
CA GLN A 181 14.08 7.03 -0.66
C GLN A 181 14.63 8.32 -0.02
N ILE A 182 14.54 8.46 1.30
CA ILE A 182 15.05 9.61 2.05
C ILE A 182 16.58 9.75 1.85
N THR A 183 17.29 8.64 1.85
CA THR A 183 18.74 8.59 1.61
C THR A 183 19.08 9.05 0.19
N CYS A 184 18.33 8.62 -0.82
CA CYS A 184 18.48 9.12 -2.19
C CYS A 184 18.23 10.62 -2.28
N PHE A 185 17.17 11.14 -1.65
CA PHE A 185 16.94 12.59 -1.61
C PHE A 185 18.05 13.35 -0.89
N ALA A 186 18.62 12.79 0.19
CA ALA A 186 19.75 13.42 0.86
C ALA A 186 20.99 13.52 -0.06
N LEU A 187 21.24 12.53 -0.92
CA LEU A 187 22.30 12.59 -1.93
C LEU A 187 22.01 13.65 -3.00
N ILE A 188 20.77 13.69 -3.50
CA ILE A 188 20.31 14.76 -4.42
C ILE A 188 20.49 16.13 -3.75
N GLY A 189 20.21 16.22 -2.44
CA GLY A 189 20.41 17.44 -1.66
C GLY A 189 21.85 17.94 -1.65
N LYS A 190 22.84 17.05 -1.70
CA LYS A 190 24.26 17.46 -1.85
C LYS A 190 24.47 18.21 -3.18
N ILE A 191 23.87 17.72 -4.25
CA ILE A 191 23.96 18.35 -5.58
C ILE A 191 23.25 19.71 -5.55
N ILE A 192 22.03 19.77 -4.99
CA ILE A 192 21.27 21.01 -4.84
C ILE A 192 22.04 22.06 -4.04
N THR A 193 22.65 21.66 -2.91
CA THR A 193 23.42 22.58 -2.05
C THR A 193 24.68 23.11 -2.74
N TYR A 194 25.28 22.34 -3.64
CA TYR A 194 26.40 22.79 -4.47
C TYR A 194 25.96 23.93 -5.40
N PHE A 195 24.86 23.75 -6.13
CA PHE A 195 24.34 24.79 -7.02
C PHE A 195 23.86 26.05 -6.26
N LEU A 196 23.25 25.86 -5.10
CA LEU A 196 22.78 26.98 -4.25
C LEU A 196 23.89 27.60 -3.40
N LYS A 197 25.15 27.16 -3.51
CA LYS A 197 26.31 27.61 -2.72
C LYS A 197 26.05 27.58 -1.22
N LYS A 198 25.35 26.54 -0.74
CA LYS A 198 25.05 26.31 0.68
C LYS A 198 26.01 25.25 1.23
N ASN A 199 26.46 25.43 2.46
CA ASN A 199 27.31 24.43 3.13
C ASN A 199 26.50 23.70 4.20
N LEU A 200 25.93 22.53 3.84
CA LEU A 200 25.17 21.67 4.73
C LEU A 200 25.83 20.30 4.84
N SER A 201 25.91 19.78 6.05
CA SER A 201 26.39 18.42 6.28
C SER A 201 25.37 17.39 5.77
N TYR A 202 25.83 16.19 5.41
CA TYR A 202 24.96 15.10 4.99
C TYR A 202 23.87 14.78 6.02
N LYS A 203 24.21 14.80 7.31
CA LYS A 203 23.26 14.60 8.41
C LYS A 203 22.10 15.60 8.35
N HIS A 204 22.38 16.88 8.13
CA HIS A 204 21.34 17.91 8.02
C HIS A 204 20.47 17.70 6.76
N LEU A 205 21.09 17.28 5.66
CA LEU A 205 20.38 17.00 4.42
C LEU A 205 19.47 15.77 4.57
N TRP A 206 19.93 14.73 5.24
CA TRP A 206 19.14 13.52 5.50
C TRP A 206 17.93 13.82 6.40
N VAL A 207 18.12 14.56 7.47
CA VAL A 207 17.02 14.99 8.34
C VAL A 207 16.03 15.86 7.57
N LEU A 208 16.52 16.81 6.79
CA LEU A 208 15.68 17.72 6.02
C LEU A 208 14.89 16.98 4.91
N SER A 209 15.53 16.02 4.23
CA SER A 209 14.84 15.20 3.22
C SER A 209 13.68 14.42 3.82
N ALA A 210 13.86 13.85 5.03
CA ALA A 210 12.81 13.14 5.75
C ALA A 210 11.56 14.03 5.99
N TYR A 211 11.76 15.26 6.43
CA TYR A 211 10.64 16.19 6.64
C TYR A 211 10.05 16.71 5.33
N SER A 212 10.85 16.88 4.29
CA SER A 212 10.39 17.34 2.98
C SER A 212 9.53 16.34 2.22
N THR A 213 9.60 15.04 2.57
CA THR A 213 8.69 14.02 1.99
C THR A 213 7.28 14.12 2.55
N THR A 214 7.07 14.78 3.70
CA THR A 214 5.80 14.77 4.44
C THR A 214 4.63 15.33 3.63
N PRO A 215 4.71 16.53 3.01
CA PRO A 215 3.58 17.11 2.29
C PRO A 215 3.09 16.19 1.17
N MET A 216 4.02 15.66 0.38
CA MET A 216 3.67 14.75 -0.72
C MET A 216 3.14 13.42 -0.19
N THR A 217 3.70 12.88 0.89
CA THR A 217 3.20 11.65 1.51
C THR A 217 1.74 11.80 1.98
N LEU A 218 1.37 12.93 2.59
CA LEU A 218 0.00 13.17 3.02
C LEU A 218 -0.96 13.38 1.84
N ILE A 219 -0.54 14.11 0.80
CA ILE A 219 -1.34 14.29 -0.42
C ILE A 219 -1.62 12.91 -1.04
N PHE A 220 -0.58 12.09 -1.20
CA PHE A 220 -0.72 10.76 -1.81
C PHE A 220 -1.46 9.77 -0.91
N MET A 221 -1.41 9.92 0.40
CA MET A 221 -2.25 9.17 1.33
C MET A 221 -3.74 9.45 1.06
N VAL A 222 -4.12 10.71 0.86
CA VAL A 222 -5.51 11.06 0.52
C VAL A 222 -5.88 10.57 -0.87
N LEU A 223 -4.99 10.72 -1.86
CA LEU A 223 -5.23 10.23 -3.23
C LEU A 223 -5.35 8.70 -3.30
N SER A 224 -4.70 7.95 -2.40
CA SER A 224 -4.79 6.48 -2.35
C SER A 224 -6.17 5.97 -1.95
N ILE A 225 -7.05 6.83 -1.41
CA ILE A 225 -8.46 6.51 -1.15
C ILE A 225 -9.21 6.31 -2.48
N PHE A 226 -8.68 6.87 -3.59
CA PHE A 226 -9.24 6.73 -4.93
C PHE A 226 -8.35 5.83 -5.79
N PRO A 227 -8.58 4.50 -5.82
CA PRO A 227 -7.65 3.53 -6.46
C PRO A 227 -7.39 3.80 -7.93
N SER A 228 -8.37 4.34 -8.67
CA SER A 228 -8.25 4.70 -10.08
C SER A 228 -7.20 5.77 -10.38
N LEU A 229 -6.82 6.57 -9.37
CA LEU A 229 -5.88 7.68 -9.51
C LEU A 229 -4.44 7.33 -9.08
N SER A 230 -4.25 6.25 -8.31
CA SER A 230 -2.99 6.03 -7.59
C SER A 230 -1.79 5.64 -8.45
N TYR A 231 -1.98 4.93 -9.57
CA TYR A 231 -0.87 4.41 -10.37
C TYR A 231 -0.18 5.44 -11.28
N GLN A 232 -0.90 6.46 -11.73
CA GLN A 232 -0.39 7.41 -12.74
C GLN A 232 0.51 8.51 -12.15
N TYR A 233 0.50 8.68 -10.83
CA TYR A 233 1.08 9.87 -10.19
C TYR A 233 2.36 9.64 -9.39
N THR A 234 2.97 8.46 -9.47
CA THR A 234 4.25 8.19 -8.77
C THR A 234 5.34 9.19 -9.15
N SER A 235 5.40 9.58 -10.43
CA SER A 235 6.35 10.60 -10.90
C SER A 235 6.09 11.97 -10.25
N LEU A 236 4.82 12.36 -10.06
CA LEU A 236 4.46 13.61 -9.40
C LEU A 236 4.89 13.64 -7.93
N TYR A 237 4.84 12.50 -7.25
CA TYR A 237 5.34 12.38 -5.89
C TYR A 237 6.85 12.73 -5.81
N TRP A 238 7.66 12.17 -6.72
CA TRP A 238 9.10 12.44 -6.76
C TRP A 238 9.40 13.90 -7.10
N ILE A 239 8.78 14.43 -8.15
CA ILE A 239 8.93 15.81 -8.58
C ILE A 239 8.52 16.78 -7.47
N GLY A 240 7.33 16.58 -6.88
CA GLY A 240 6.83 17.42 -5.80
C GLY A 240 7.72 17.40 -4.55
N THR A 241 8.24 16.22 -4.20
CA THR A 241 9.17 16.10 -3.06
C THR A 241 10.48 16.83 -3.33
N ILE A 242 11.07 16.70 -4.53
CA ILE A 242 12.29 17.41 -4.92
C ILE A 242 12.07 18.93 -4.89
N LEU A 243 10.92 19.40 -5.37
CA LEU A 243 10.55 20.80 -5.34
C LEU A 243 10.46 21.34 -3.92
N VAL A 244 9.70 20.69 -3.03
CA VAL A 244 9.58 21.05 -1.62
C VAL A 244 10.94 21.08 -0.94
N TYR A 245 11.78 20.06 -1.21
CA TYR A 245 13.10 19.93 -0.64
C TYR A 245 14.03 21.06 -1.11
N THR A 246 14.05 21.36 -2.40
CA THR A 246 14.85 22.44 -2.99
C THR A 246 14.46 23.80 -2.44
N LEU A 247 13.15 24.09 -2.36
CA LEU A 247 12.65 25.32 -1.75
C LEU A 247 13.05 25.45 -0.29
N THR A 248 12.99 24.35 0.45
CA THR A 248 13.40 24.35 1.86
C THR A 248 14.88 24.63 2.03
N ILE A 249 15.75 24.04 1.20
CA ILE A 249 17.19 24.33 1.18
C ILE A 249 17.45 25.80 0.79
N HIS A 250 16.71 26.33 -0.17
CA HIS A 250 16.84 27.73 -0.61
C HIS A 250 16.60 28.72 0.53
N LEU A 251 15.63 28.46 1.39
CA LEU A 251 15.27 29.29 2.55
C LEU A 251 16.31 29.25 3.68
N ILE A 252 17.29 28.37 3.63
CA ILE A 252 18.36 28.33 4.64
C ILE A 252 19.32 29.49 4.41
N PRO A 253 19.62 30.34 5.42
CA PRO A 253 20.55 31.45 5.26
C PRO A 253 21.95 30.97 4.90
N SER A 254 22.58 31.62 3.93
CA SER A 254 23.99 31.39 3.59
C SER A 254 24.89 31.91 4.71
N ARG A 255 25.91 31.16 5.09
CA ARG A 255 26.89 31.62 6.06
C ARG A 255 27.66 32.80 5.44
N LYS A 256 27.52 34.02 5.98
CA LYS A 256 28.39 35.15 5.62
C LYS A 256 29.83 34.70 5.89
N LYS A 257 30.71 34.81 4.88
CA LYS A 257 32.16 34.69 5.12
C LYS A 257 32.52 35.77 6.12
N THR A 258 32.84 35.39 7.34
CA THR A 258 33.46 36.29 8.28
C THR A 258 34.85 36.58 7.71
N ASN A 259 35.09 37.77 7.13
CA ASN A 259 36.42 38.24 6.85
C ASN A 259 37.18 38.29 8.19
N LYS A 260 38.03 37.31 8.44
CA LYS A 260 39.05 37.44 9.45
C LYS A 260 39.90 38.64 9.02
N LYS A 261 39.65 39.81 9.60
CA LYS A 261 40.60 40.91 9.56
C LYS A 261 41.91 40.37 10.16
N THR A 262 42.94 40.31 9.34
CA THR A 262 44.31 40.08 9.74
C THR A 262 44.63 41.09 10.85
N PRO A 263 45.14 40.67 12.03
CA PRO A 263 45.63 41.66 12.99
C PRO A 263 46.78 42.41 12.35
N LEU A 264 46.69 43.74 12.33
CA LEU A 264 47.79 44.62 12.00
C LEU A 264 48.93 44.32 13.02
N GLN A 265 50.01 43.78 12.50
CA GLN A 265 51.28 43.78 13.24
C GLN A 265 51.74 45.23 13.35
N LEU A 266 51.81 45.77 14.58
CA LEU A 266 52.58 46.92 14.98
C LEU A 266 53.94 46.46 15.49
#